data_7d3c6cdaede1c45f3856aa3b792573b8
#
_entry.id   7d3c6cdaede1c45f3856aa3b792573b8
#
_cell.length_a   1.000
_cell.length_b   1.000
_cell.length_c   1.000
_cell.angle_alpha   90.00
_cell.angle_beta   90.00
_cell.angle_gamma   90.00
#
_symmetry.space_group_name_H-M   'P 1'
#
loop_
_entity.id
_entity.type
_entity.pdbx_description
1 polymer ?
#
loop_
_entity_poly.entity_id
_entity_poly.type
_entity_poly.pdbx_seq_one_letter_code
_entity_poly.pdbx_strand_id
1 'polypeptide(L)'
;LVLRHPEQHIMLMRDKTYAQEMEYISTNKTRNLFISKLVASQEGNTLVLAQYIEKQLVPLCEMIIERCKENREIYLIYGATPTDDREKVRSLVEQNENAVIVASYGTFSTGVNIKRIHNIIFASPYKSQIRVLQSIGRGLRIAGDKEQLNLFDISDDLSYNNRENFTLKHFGSRIEIYNQEEFDYEIIPITLKT
;
A
#
# COMPACT_ATOMS: atom_id res chain seq x y z
N LEU A 1 0.06 2.77 9.75
CA LEU A 1 0.36 4.19 9.79
C LEU A 1 -0.92 4.99 9.60
N VAL A 2 -1.25 5.91 10.53
CA VAL A 2 -2.43 6.78 10.44
C VAL A 2 -2.00 8.20 10.09
N LEU A 3 -2.33 8.65 8.89
CA LEU A 3 -1.95 9.96 8.38
C LEU A 3 -3.00 11.02 8.74
N ARG A 4 -2.68 11.91 9.68
CA ARG A 4 -3.52 13.08 9.99
C ARG A 4 -3.28 14.16 8.95
N HIS A 5 -4.36 14.54 8.25
CA HIS A 5 -4.31 15.58 7.24
C HIS A 5 -4.38 17.00 7.85
N PRO A 6 -3.87 18.03 7.14
CA PRO A 6 -4.00 19.42 7.56
C PRO A 6 -5.46 19.83 7.77
N GLU A 7 -5.74 20.69 8.74
CA GLU A 7 -7.10 21.06 9.14
C GLU A 7 -7.95 21.63 7.99
N GLN A 8 -7.34 22.43 7.13
CA GLN A 8 -8.01 22.96 5.92
C GLN A 8 -8.52 21.85 4.99
N HIS A 9 -7.79 20.73 4.87
CA HIS A 9 -8.20 19.58 4.05
C HIS A 9 -9.30 18.78 4.75
N ILE A 10 -9.22 18.66 6.07
CA ILE A 10 -10.25 18.00 6.88
C ILE A 10 -11.59 18.74 6.73
N MET A 11 -11.57 20.07 6.84
CA MET A 11 -12.76 20.89 6.65
C MET A 11 -13.35 20.76 5.25
N LEU A 12 -12.51 20.68 4.22
CA LEU A 12 -12.93 20.45 2.84
C LEU A 12 -13.62 19.08 2.66
N MET A 13 -13.19 18.08 3.42
CA MET A 13 -13.62 16.68 3.26
C MET A 13 -14.77 16.26 4.19
N ARG A 14 -15.16 17.09 5.17
CA ARG A 14 -16.10 16.76 6.26
C ARG A 14 -17.47 16.21 5.82
N ASP A 15 -17.99 16.67 4.68
CA ASP A 15 -19.32 16.31 4.18
C ASP A 15 -19.26 15.58 2.82
N LYS A 16 -18.10 15.03 2.48
CA LYS A 16 -17.89 14.33 1.21
C LYS A 16 -18.35 12.87 1.29
N THR A 17 -18.70 12.32 0.13
CA THR A 17 -19.00 10.90 -0.03
C THR A 17 -17.75 10.04 0.04
N TYR A 18 -17.93 8.76 0.25
CA TYR A 18 -16.81 7.78 0.20
C TYR A 18 -15.99 7.87 -1.10
N ALA A 19 -16.66 8.00 -2.25
CA ALA A 19 -15.96 8.11 -3.54
C ALA A 19 -15.11 9.38 -3.64
N GLN A 20 -15.59 10.51 -3.12
CA GLN A 20 -14.85 11.77 -3.08
C GLN A 20 -13.68 11.71 -2.09
N GLU A 21 -13.87 11.04 -0.95
CA GLU A 21 -12.79 10.80 0.01
C GLU A 21 -11.69 9.93 -0.60
N MET A 22 -12.05 8.84 -1.27
CA MET A 22 -11.10 7.97 -1.97
C MET A 22 -10.37 8.69 -3.11
N GLU A 23 -11.06 9.54 -3.87
CA GLU A 23 -10.43 10.35 -4.90
C GLU A 23 -9.42 11.32 -4.31
N TYR A 24 -9.79 12.06 -3.26
CA TYR A 24 -8.89 12.97 -2.56
C TYR A 24 -7.64 12.25 -2.03
N ILE A 25 -7.80 11.14 -1.32
CA ILE A 25 -6.70 10.34 -0.76
C ILE A 25 -5.75 9.87 -1.87
N SER A 26 -6.31 9.35 -2.96
CA SER A 26 -5.54 8.78 -4.06
C SER A 26 -4.73 9.83 -4.84
N THR A 27 -5.28 11.04 -4.99
CA THR A 27 -4.64 12.13 -5.75
C THR A 27 -3.82 13.09 -4.88
N ASN A 28 -3.84 12.93 -3.55
CA ASN A 28 -3.12 13.84 -2.66
C ASN A 28 -1.60 13.69 -2.80
N LYS A 29 -0.96 14.71 -3.35
CA LYS A 29 0.48 14.72 -3.65
C LYS A 29 1.34 14.57 -2.38
N THR A 30 1.01 15.27 -1.30
CA THR A 30 1.77 15.20 -0.03
C THR A 30 1.73 13.78 0.55
N ARG A 31 0.57 13.13 0.49
CA ARG A 31 0.39 11.74 0.90
C ARG A 31 1.21 10.77 0.03
N ASN A 32 1.10 10.88 -1.29
CA ASN A 32 1.85 10.02 -2.21
C ASN A 32 3.36 10.27 -2.11
N LEU A 33 3.79 11.50 -1.82
CA LEU A 33 5.16 11.84 -1.52
C LEU A 33 5.66 11.17 -0.22
N PHE A 34 4.83 11.14 0.83
CA PHE A 34 5.13 10.38 2.05
C PHE A 34 5.32 8.89 1.74
N ILE A 35 4.40 8.29 0.97
CA ILE A 35 4.47 6.88 0.57
C ILE A 35 5.74 6.60 -0.24
N SER A 36 6.09 7.44 -1.20
CA SER A 36 7.32 7.26 -2.00
C SER A 36 8.60 7.35 -1.15
N LYS A 37 8.61 8.20 -0.12
CA LYS A 37 9.71 8.26 0.87
C LYS A 37 9.78 6.99 1.72
N LEU A 38 8.63 6.49 2.17
CA LEU A 38 8.54 5.25 2.93
C LEU A 38 9.08 4.07 2.10
N VAL A 39 8.68 3.96 0.82
CA VAL A 39 9.21 2.93 -0.10
C VAL A 39 10.72 3.03 -0.24
N ALA A 40 11.25 4.23 -0.46
CA ALA A 40 12.69 4.45 -0.65
C ALA A 40 13.52 4.17 0.61
N SER A 41 12.92 4.25 1.80
CA SER A 41 13.58 3.95 3.08
C SER A 41 13.59 2.45 3.44
N GLN A 42 12.86 1.61 2.70
CA GLN A 42 12.82 0.17 2.96
C GLN A 42 13.96 -0.55 2.22
N GLU A 43 14.55 -1.52 2.88
CA GLU A 43 15.46 -2.49 2.28
C GLU A 43 14.71 -3.77 1.89
N GLY A 44 15.23 -4.50 0.91
CA GLY A 44 14.62 -5.74 0.44
C GLY A 44 13.46 -5.53 -0.55
N ASN A 45 12.97 -6.62 -1.10
CA ASN A 45 11.89 -6.60 -2.08
C ASN A 45 10.62 -6.03 -1.46
N THR A 46 10.10 -4.96 -2.06
CA THR A 46 8.98 -4.18 -1.54
C THR A 46 7.82 -4.20 -2.53
N LEU A 47 6.64 -4.62 -2.07
CA LEU A 47 5.40 -4.60 -2.84
C LEU A 47 4.54 -3.41 -2.41
N VAL A 48 4.22 -2.54 -3.35
CA VAL A 48 3.34 -1.38 -3.16
C VAL A 48 2.01 -1.64 -3.88
N LEU A 49 0.91 -1.61 -3.14
CA LEU A 49 -0.42 -1.90 -3.68
C LEU A 49 -1.32 -0.68 -3.65
N ALA A 50 -1.90 -0.33 -4.81
CA ALA A 50 -2.86 0.76 -4.94
C ALA A 50 -4.12 0.34 -5.73
N GLN A 51 -5.21 1.11 -5.55
CA GLN A 51 -6.51 0.80 -6.17
C GLN A 51 -6.67 1.43 -7.55
N TYR A 52 -6.37 2.71 -7.69
CA TYR A 52 -6.63 3.48 -8.90
C TYR A 52 -5.37 3.58 -9.76
N ILE A 53 -5.43 3.03 -10.98
CA ILE A 53 -4.27 2.93 -11.86
C ILE A 53 -3.80 4.33 -12.26
N GLU A 54 -4.61 5.08 -13.01
CA GLU A 54 -4.25 6.39 -13.56
C GLU A 54 -4.15 7.49 -12.50
N LYS A 55 -5.01 7.43 -11.46
CA LYS A 55 -5.09 8.50 -10.45
C LYS A 55 -4.04 8.35 -9.34
N GLN A 56 -3.53 7.16 -9.10
CA GLN A 56 -2.60 6.91 -8.00
C GLN A 56 -1.42 6.01 -8.38
N LEU A 57 -1.66 4.83 -8.95
CA LEU A 57 -0.62 3.82 -9.14
C LEU A 57 0.51 4.34 -10.03
N VAL A 58 0.17 4.88 -11.21
CA VAL A 58 1.13 5.42 -12.16
C VAL A 58 1.87 6.63 -11.59
N PRO A 59 1.20 7.69 -11.09
CA PRO A 59 1.89 8.84 -10.49
C PRO A 59 2.75 8.46 -9.27
N LEU A 60 2.30 7.52 -8.45
CA LEU A 60 3.08 7.04 -7.30
C LEU A 60 4.33 6.26 -7.76
N CYS A 61 4.22 5.46 -8.82
CA CYS A 61 5.36 4.75 -9.40
C CYS A 61 6.42 5.74 -9.91
N GLU A 62 6.03 6.79 -10.61
CA GLU A 62 6.92 7.86 -11.07
C GLU A 62 7.66 8.53 -9.89
N MET A 63 6.94 8.87 -8.81
CA MET A 63 7.55 9.42 -7.60
C MET A 63 8.52 8.44 -6.92
N ILE A 64 8.26 7.14 -6.97
CA ILE A 64 9.14 6.11 -6.42
C ILE A 64 10.41 5.99 -7.27
N ILE A 65 10.28 5.96 -8.60
CA ILE A 65 11.42 5.92 -9.54
C ILE A 65 12.35 7.11 -9.29
N GLU A 66 11.78 8.31 -9.21
CA GLU A 66 12.55 9.54 -8.97
C GLU A 66 13.35 9.50 -7.66
N ARG A 67 12.80 8.82 -6.61
CA ARG A 67 13.43 8.75 -5.29
C ARG A 67 14.43 7.62 -5.14
N CYS A 68 14.11 6.44 -5.66
CA CYS A 68 15.00 5.27 -5.57
C CYS A 68 16.20 5.39 -6.52
N LYS A 69 16.09 6.24 -7.57
CA LYS A 69 17.13 6.43 -8.59
C LYS A 69 17.66 5.08 -9.10
N GLU A 70 18.99 4.95 -9.24
CA GLU A 70 19.63 3.75 -9.78
C GLU A 70 19.84 2.61 -8.76
N ASN A 71 19.41 2.82 -7.51
CA ASN A 71 19.72 1.87 -6.43
C ASN A 71 18.76 0.67 -6.36
N ARG A 72 17.60 0.74 -7.05
CA ARG A 72 16.56 -0.31 -7.00
C ARG A 72 15.89 -0.47 -8.36
N GLU A 73 15.64 -1.70 -8.75
CA GLU A 73 14.77 -2.00 -9.89
C GLU A 73 13.30 -1.81 -9.53
N ILE A 74 12.54 -1.12 -10.37
CA ILE A 74 11.15 -0.79 -10.12
C ILE A 74 10.29 -1.32 -11.25
N TYR A 75 9.28 -2.13 -10.89
CA TYR A 75 8.36 -2.77 -11.82
C TYR A 75 6.93 -2.29 -11.57
N LEU A 76 6.25 -1.84 -12.63
CA LEU A 76 4.85 -1.46 -12.61
C LEU A 76 3.99 -2.57 -13.22
N ILE A 77 3.03 -3.12 -12.43
CA ILE A 77 2.17 -4.22 -12.85
C ILE A 77 0.69 -3.89 -12.57
N TYR A 78 -0.15 -3.95 -13.59
CA TYR A 78 -1.59 -3.76 -13.44
C TYR A 78 -2.37 -4.60 -14.48
N GLY A 79 -3.71 -4.47 -14.50
CA GLY A 79 -4.57 -5.35 -15.31
C GLY A 79 -4.21 -5.44 -16.78
N ALA A 80 -3.69 -4.36 -17.40
CA ALA A 80 -3.26 -4.35 -18.80
C ALA A 80 -1.89 -4.98 -19.05
N THR A 81 -1.10 -5.29 -18.00
CA THR A 81 0.20 -5.95 -18.15
C THR A 81 -0.02 -7.40 -18.64
N PRO A 82 0.59 -7.83 -19.76
CA PRO A 82 0.49 -9.19 -20.26
C PRO A 82 0.93 -10.23 -19.23
N THR A 83 0.36 -11.44 -19.28
CA THR A 83 0.69 -12.52 -18.34
C THR A 83 2.16 -12.90 -18.37
N ASP A 84 2.74 -13.00 -19.58
CA ASP A 84 4.17 -13.35 -19.75
C ASP A 84 5.09 -12.31 -19.12
N ASP A 85 4.74 -11.04 -19.20
CA ASP A 85 5.53 -9.97 -18.58
C ASP A 85 5.41 -9.99 -17.06
N ARG A 86 4.24 -10.36 -16.50
CA ARG A 86 4.07 -10.56 -15.05
C ARG A 86 4.95 -11.70 -14.54
N GLU A 87 5.01 -12.81 -15.28
CA GLU A 87 5.86 -13.97 -14.94
C GLU A 87 7.36 -13.62 -15.04
N LYS A 88 7.77 -12.83 -16.05
CA LYS A 88 9.14 -12.31 -16.14
C LYS A 88 9.50 -11.46 -14.93
N VAL A 89 8.63 -10.51 -14.56
CA VAL A 89 8.86 -9.66 -13.37
C VAL A 89 8.95 -10.52 -12.12
N ARG A 90 8.07 -11.53 -11.95
CA ARG A 90 8.15 -12.46 -10.83
C ARG A 90 9.52 -13.14 -10.75
N SER A 91 10.00 -13.69 -11.87
CA SER A 91 11.29 -14.37 -11.94
C SER A 91 12.46 -13.43 -11.62
N LEU A 92 12.42 -12.19 -12.14
CA LEU A 92 13.45 -11.18 -11.86
C LEU A 92 13.48 -10.79 -10.39
N VAL A 93 12.32 -10.57 -9.76
CA VAL A 93 12.21 -10.21 -8.33
C VAL A 93 12.67 -11.36 -7.43
N GLU A 94 12.39 -12.62 -7.80
CA GLU A 94 12.87 -13.78 -7.03
C GLU A 94 14.42 -13.94 -7.07
N GLN A 95 15.06 -13.36 -8.10
CA GLN A 95 16.53 -13.32 -8.23
C GLN A 95 17.16 -12.04 -7.64
N ASN A 96 16.36 -11.00 -7.43
CA ASN A 96 16.78 -9.71 -6.90
C ASN A 96 16.42 -9.63 -5.40
N GLU A 97 17.30 -9.02 -4.62
CA GLU A 97 17.10 -8.87 -3.18
C GLU A 97 16.59 -7.47 -2.79
N ASN A 98 16.49 -6.54 -3.74
CA ASN A 98 16.13 -5.13 -3.47
C ASN A 98 15.30 -4.48 -4.58
N ALA A 99 14.28 -5.17 -5.09
CA ALA A 99 13.36 -4.65 -6.10
C ALA A 99 12.12 -3.97 -5.47
N VAL A 100 11.47 -3.10 -6.21
CA VAL A 100 10.15 -2.53 -5.88
C VAL A 100 9.13 -2.95 -6.93
N ILE A 101 8.01 -3.51 -6.50
CA ILE A 101 6.88 -3.83 -7.36
C ILE A 101 5.73 -2.91 -7.00
N VAL A 102 5.29 -2.12 -7.95
CA VAL A 102 4.12 -1.25 -7.81
C VAL A 102 2.98 -1.89 -8.58
N ALA A 103 1.94 -2.35 -7.88
CA ALA A 103 0.89 -3.17 -8.49
C ALA A 103 -0.52 -2.76 -8.05
N SER A 104 -1.52 -3.04 -8.90
CA SER A 104 -2.91 -2.90 -8.51
C SER A 104 -3.38 -4.08 -7.67
N TYR A 105 -4.29 -3.83 -6.70
CA TYR A 105 -4.88 -4.91 -5.87
C TYR A 105 -5.49 -6.04 -6.70
N GLY A 106 -6.17 -5.71 -7.79
CA GLY A 106 -6.80 -6.69 -8.66
C GLY A 106 -5.79 -7.65 -9.30
N THR A 107 -4.67 -7.13 -9.75
CA THR A 107 -3.61 -7.93 -10.39
C THR A 107 -2.95 -8.87 -9.40
N PHE A 108 -2.69 -8.39 -8.17
CA PHE A 108 -2.04 -9.18 -7.15
C PHE A 108 -2.95 -10.31 -6.61
N SER A 109 -4.26 -10.05 -6.49
CA SER A 109 -5.24 -11.05 -6.02
C SER A 109 -5.44 -12.21 -7.00
N THR A 110 -5.08 -12.07 -8.28
CA THR A 110 -5.25 -13.07 -9.34
C THR A 110 -4.03 -13.96 -9.59
N GLY A 111 -3.06 -13.99 -8.67
CA GLY A 111 -2.04 -15.04 -8.71
C GLY A 111 -0.59 -14.63 -8.91
N VAL A 112 -0.22 -13.39 -8.63
CA VAL A 112 1.22 -13.04 -8.54
C VAL A 112 1.76 -13.51 -7.18
N ASN A 113 2.19 -14.78 -7.12
CA ASN A 113 2.80 -15.32 -5.90
C ASN A 113 4.31 -15.09 -5.96
N ILE A 114 4.79 -14.04 -5.30
CA ILE A 114 6.21 -13.72 -5.18
C ILE A 114 6.67 -14.17 -3.79
N LYS A 115 7.57 -15.14 -3.74
CA LYS A 115 8.01 -15.79 -2.49
C LYS A 115 8.94 -14.92 -1.64
N ARG A 116 9.67 -13.99 -2.25
CA ARG A 116 10.69 -13.16 -1.58
C ARG A 116 10.25 -11.71 -1.43
N ILE A 117 9.09 -11.46 -0.81
CA ILE A 117 8.65 -10.13 -0.43
C ILE A 117 9.01 -9.87 1.04
N HIS A 118 9.77 -8.81 1.29
CA HIS A 118 10.17 -8.38 2.64
C HIS A 118 9.24 -7.30 3.21
N ASN A 119 8.73 -6.42 2.33
CA ASN A 119 7.85 -5.33 2.74
C ASN A 119 6.61 -5.26 1.85
N ILE A 120 5.45 -5.00 2.45
CA ILE A 120 4.20 -4.71 1.75
C ILE A 120 3.69 -3.36 2.21
N ILE A 121 3.35 -2.49 1.26
CA ILE A 121 2.79 -1.16 1.53
C ILE A 121 1.42 -1.07 0.88
N PHE A 122 0.38 -0.96 1.71
CA PHE A 122 -0.97 -0.67 1.26
C PHE A 122 -1.13 0.83 1.06
N ALA A 123 -0.92 1.29 -0.18
CA ALA A 123 -0.98 2.70 -0.55
C ALA A 123 -2.41 3.26 -0.64
N SER A 124 -3.42 2.41 -0.87
CA SER A 124 -4.83 2.79 -0.86
C SER A 124 -5.59 2.07 0.25
N PRO A 125 -6.41 2.75 1.06
CA PRO A 125 -7.25 2.12 2.08
C PRO A 125 -8.48 1.45 1.44
N TYR A 126 -8.37 0.19 1.05
CA TYR A 126 -9.43 -0.55 0.35
C TYR A 126 -9.96 -1.74 1.17
N LYS A 127 -11.28 -2.01 1.13
CA LYS A 127 -11.89 -3.12 1.87
C LYS A 127 -11.32 -4.51 1.53
N SER A 128 -10.92 -4.71 0.28
CA SER A 128 -10.38 -6.01 -0.19
C SER A 128 -8.93 -6.27 0.23
N GLN A 129 -8.25 -5.33 0.91
CA GLN A 129 -6.91 -5.55 1.49
C GLN A 129 -6.85 -6.81 2.34
N ILE A 130 -7.95 -7.12 3.02
CA ILE A 130 -8.13 -8.32 3.84
C ILE A 130 -7.91 -9.60 3.04
N ARG A 131 -8.47 -9.69 1.83
CA ARG A 131 -8.28 -10.86 0.95
C ARG A 131 -6.83 -10.99 0.49
N VAL A 132 -6.17 -9.87 0.25
CA VAL A 132 -4.74 -9.83 -0.10
C VAL A 132 -3.91 -10.31 1.08
N LEU A 133 -4.19 -9.85 2.31
CA LEU A 133 -3.52 -10.32 3.53
C LEU A 133 -3.71 -11.81 3.75
N GLN A 134 -4.90 -12.34 3.58
CA GLN A 134 -5.17 -13.78 3.71
C GLN A 134 -4.42 -14.60 2.65
N SER A 135 -4.30 -14.09 1.42
CA SER A 135 -3.52 -14.73 0.36
C SER A 135 -2.02 -14.71 0.67
N ILE A 136 -1.51 -13.58 1.15
CA ILE A 136 -0.09 -13.43 1.54
C ILE A 136 0.21 -14.28 2.78
N GLY A 137 -0.63 -14.22 3.82
CA GLY A 137 -0.45 -14.98 5.05
C GLY A 137 -0.41 -16.49 4.82
N ARG A 138 -1.17 -17.01 3.86
CA ARG A 138 -1.09 -18.43 3.47
C ARG A 138 0.23 -18.75 2.77
N GLY A 139 0.73 -17.88 1.89
CA GLY A 139 2.00 -18.04 1.21
C GLY A 139 3.20 -17.99 2.15
N LEU A 140 3.16 -17.14 3.16
CA LEU A 140 4.22 -17.00 4.16
C LEU A 140 4.28 -18.18 5.15
N ARG A 141 3.14 -18.77 5.50
CA ARG A 141 3.09 -19.97 6.36
C ARG A 141 3.69 -21.22 5.69
N ILE A 142 3.75 -21.26 4.36
CA ILE A 142 4.26 -22.39 3.58
C ILE A 142 5.79 -22.32 3.38
N ALA A 143 6.37 -21.14 3.42
CA ALA A 143 7.80 -20.91 3.17
C ALA A 143 8.64 -21.06 4.44
N GLY A 144 8.59 -22.06 5.21
CA GLY A 144 9.36 -22.46 6.40
C GLY A 144 10.61 -21.70 6.86
N ASP A 145 11.02 -20.65 6.15
CA ASP A 145 12.07 -19.72 6.50
C ASP A 145 11.46 -18.51 7.23
N LYS A 146 11.98 -18.22 8.42
CA LYS A 146 11.59 -17.13 9.32
C LYS A 146 12.03 -15.76 8.79
N GLU A 147 11.70 -15.42 7.54
CA GLU A 147 11.84 -14.04 7.06
C GLU A 147 10.66 -13.23 7.55
N GLN A 148 10.92 -12.23 8.37
CA GLN A 148 9.91 -11.32 8.89
C GLN A 148 9.39 -10.46 7.74
N LEU A 149 8.08 -10.52 7.48
CA LEU A 149 7.41 -9.64 6.53
C LEU A 149 6.92 -8.38 7.26
N ASN A 150 7.30 -7.21 6.77
CA ASN A 150 6.80 -5.95 7.28
C ASN A 150 5.58 -5.50 6.46
N LEU A 151 4.45 -5.25 7.13
CA LEU A 151 3.27 -4.70 6.51
C LEU A 151 3.05 -3.24 6.94
N PHE A 152 3.04 -2.33 6.00
CA PHE A 152 2.69 -0.91 6.20
C PHE A 152 1.27 -0.67 5.69
N ASP A 153 0.28 -0.73 6.58
CA ASP A 153 -1.10 -0.36 6.28
C ASP A 153 -1.28 1.14 6.48
N ILE A 154 -1.50 1.88 5.39
CA ILE A 154 -1.64 3.34 5.41
C ILE A 154 -3.12 3.71 5.43
N SER A 155 -3.52 4.36 6.50
CA SER A 155 -4.86 4.90 6.71
C SER A 155 -4.81 6.41 6.84
N ASP A 156 -5.95 7.05 6.59
CA ASP A 156 -6.06 8.50 6.54
C ASP A 156 -7.07 9.00 7.57
N ASP A 157 -6.62 9.87 8.47
CA ASP A 157 -7.46 10.54 9.45
C ASP A 157 -7.86 11.94 8.93
N LEU A 158 -9.11 12.01 8.47
CA LEU A 158 -9.82 13.20 8.06
C LEU A 158 -11.00 13.49 9.00
N SER A 159 -10.95 12.96 10.23
CA SER A 159 -12.03 13.10 11.20
C SER A 159 -12.26 14.56 11.60
N TYR A 160 -13.54 14.94 11.77
CA TYR A 160 -13.98 16.27 12.14
C TYR A 160 -15.08 16.20 13.21
N ASN A 161 -14.99 16.98 14.26
CA ASN A 161 -15.97 17.03 15.36
C ASN A 161 -16.38 15.63 15.87
N ASN A 162 -15.42 14.78 16.21
CA ASN A 162 -15.62 13.40 16.65
C ASN A 162 -16.32 12.47 15.64
N ARG A 163 -16.46 12.89 14.38
CA ARG A 163 -16.97 12.06 13.30
C ARG A 163 -15.81 11.55 12.47
N GLU A 164 -15.60 10.24 12.54
CA GLU A 164 -14.61 9.55 11.72
C GLU A 164 -15.00 9.56 10.24
N ASN A 165 -14.00 9.72 9.38
CA ASN A 165 -14.15 9.55 7.95
C ASN A 165 -14.28 8.06 7.55
N PHE A 166 -14.67 7.80 6.31
CA PHE A 166 -14.98 6.44 5.84
C PHE A 166 -13.77 5.49 5.89
N THR A 167 -12.61 5.95 5.42
CA THR A 167 -11.42 5.10 5.34
C THR A 167 -10.82 4.82 6.71
N LEU A 168 -10.98 5.73 7.68
CA LEU A 168 -10.59 5.49 9.08
C LEU A 168 -11.48 4.42 9.73
N LYS A 169 -12.80 4.43 9.48
CA LYS A 169 -13.70 3.36 9.93
C LYS A 169 -13.30 2.00 9.36
N HIS A 170 -12.91 1.96 8.07
CA HIS A 170 -12.42 0.73 7.46
C HIS A 170 -11.10 0.25 8.08
N PHE A 171 -10.26 1.17 8.56
CA PHE A 171 -9.07 0.82 9.31
C PHE A 171 -9.42 0.09 10.62
N GLY A 172 -10.42 0.56 11.38
CA GLY A 172 -10.91 -0.16 12.56
C GLY A 172 -11.26 -1.61 12.27
N SER A 173 -11.99 -1.87 11.17
CA SER A 173 -12.31 -3.25 10.75
C SER A 173 -11.08 -4.08 10.37
N ARG A 174 -10.00 -3.47 9.86
CA ARG A 174 -8.75 -4.19 9.59
C ARG A 174 -8.00 -4.55 10.88
N ILE A 175 -8.01 -3.67 11.88
CA ILE A 175 -7.43 -3.95 13.19
C ILE A 175 -8.09 -5.16 13.85
N GLU A 176 -9.42 -5.30 13.72
CA GLU A 176 -10.12 -6.49 14.22
C GLU A 176 -9.56 -7.79 13.60
N ILE A 177 -9.22 -7.76 12.31
CA ILE A 177 -8.64 -8.91 11.62
C ILE A 177 -7.19 -9.15 12.05
N TYR A 178 -6.38 -8.10 12.22
CA TYR A 178 -5.02 -8.26 12.75
C TYR A 178 -5.04 -8.93 14.12
N ASN A 179 -6.00 -8.57 14.97
CA ASN A 179 -6.18 -9.21 16.27
C ASN A 179 -6.64 -10.67 16.14
N GLN A 180 -7.55 -10.99 15.20
CA GLN A 180 -8.02 -12.36 14.96
C GLN A 180 -6.93 -13.29 14.40
N GLU A 181 -6.03 -12.73 13.56
CA GLU A 181 -4.91 -13.46 12.98
C GLU A 181 -3.66 -13.45 13.87
N GLU A 182 -3.75 -12.85 15.07
CA GLU A 182 -2.66 -12.73 16.05
C GLU A 182 -1.39 -12.08 15.48
N PHE A 183 -1.57 -11.04 14.62
CA PHE A 183 -0.46 -10.26 14.11
C PHE A 183 0.02 -9.25 15.16
N ASP A 184 1.32 -9.21 15.40
CA ASP A 184 1.93 -8.10 16.13
C ASP A 184 1.86 -6.83 15.28
N TYR A 185 1.28 -5.75 15.81
CA TYR A 185 1.20 -4.48 15.10
C TYR A 185 1.35 -3.28 16.03
N GLU A 186 1.75 -2.17 15.46
CA GLU A 186 1.84 -0.86 16.12
C GLU A 186 1.05 0.18 15.31
N ILE A 187 0.31 1.05 15.99
CA ILE A 187 -0.38 2.18 15.37
C ILE A 187 0.46 3.44 15.52
N ILE A 188 0.99 3.93 14.41
CA ILE A 188 1.86 5.11 14.39
C ILE A 188 1.11 6.29 13.75
N PRO A 189 0.74 7.33 14.53
CA PRO A 189 0.15 8.54 13.97
C PRO A 189 1.23 9.43 13.33
N ILE A 190 0.93 9.98 12.15
CA ILE A 190 1.82 10.85 11.39
C ILE A 190 1.05 12.06 10.92
N THR A 191 1.53 13.27 11.22
CA THR A 191 0.92 14.50 10.71
C THR A 191 1.52 14.88 9.37
N LEU A 192 0.68 14.93 8.34
CA LEU A 192 1.07 15.43 7.03
C LEU A 192 1.22 16.96 7.11
N LYS A 193 2.36 17.46 6.66
CA LYS A 193 2.61 18.90 6.54
C LYS A 193 2.23 19.36 5.14
N THR A 194 1.64 20.55 5.03
CA THR A 194 1.37 21.24 3.74
C THR A 194 2.66 21.52 2.99
#